data_6b284d5327ec80c26aa360426393e5ae
#
_entry.id   6b284d5327ec80c26aa360426393e5ae
#
_cell.length_a   1.000
_cell.length_b   1.000
_cell.length_c   1.000
_cell.angle_alpha   90.00
_cell.angle_beta   90.00
_cell.angle_gamma   90.00
#
_symmetry.space_group_name_H-M   'P 1'
#
loop_
_entity.id
_entity.type
_entity.pdbx_description
1 polymer ?
#
loop_
_entity_poly.entity_id
_entity_poly.type
_entity_poly.pdbx_seq_one_letter_code
_entity_poly.pdbx_strand_id
1 'polypeptide(L)'
;MQVSRRFYIFQWVVLILIFLVVFAGSFVRMSGSGMGCPDWPKCFGQWVPPTELTELPANYREAYLLKRQKKVEKFCAFLQKIGLENTAKKIKNDPSVYIEEAFNARKTWTEYINRLAGFLAGNAMLLSFAWLLRYYRKRKWVILTALNLVLMGIEAWFGSIVVATNLVPWTITIHLFLALVIIGIQLYLLHNISTKERQGVPQNAAFKWLSWLILLITFYQMFLGTQVREAIDALVKQGFTRAEWIEQLGMPFFIHRSFSWLVLILLTYLFWKNRKDWHYSRINVAFYVLAAELFTGVALAYADMPGLVQTAHLVFATILLSVLLLMRFDAQA
;
A
#
# COMPACT_ATOMS: atom_id res chain seq x y z
N MET A 1 -4.18 21.04 -25.15
CA MET A 1 -3.16 21.78 -24.36
C MET A 1 -2.14 20.79 -23.89
N GLN A 2 -0.91 20.88 -24.38
CA GLN A 2 0.18 19.99 -23.99
C GLN A 2 0.84 20.53 -22.71
N VAL A 3 1.16 19.62 -21.78
CA VAL A 3 1.91 19.98 -20.59
C VAL A 3 3.40 20.06 -20.88
N SER A 4 4.15 20.88 -20.12
CA SER A 4 5.59 20.94 -20.25
C SER A 4 6.24 19.60 -19.88
N ARG A 5 7.36 19.26 -20.52
CA ARG A 5 8.16 18.07 -20.19
C ARG A 5 8.56 18.03 -18.71
N ARG A 6 8.88 19.20 -18.12
CA ARG A 6 9.24 19.32 -16.70
C ARG A 6 8.08 18.90 -15.79
N PHE A 7 6.86 19.36 -16.08
CA PHE A 7 5.68 18.96 -15.31
C PHE A 7 5.39 17.46 -15.44
N TYR A 8 5.48 16.91 -16.65
CA TYR A 8 5.30 15.48 -16.88
C TYR A 8 6.31 14.63 -16.09
N ILE A 9 7.60 15.00 -16.10
CA ILE A 9 8.64 14.33 -15.30
C ILE A 9 8.32 14.45 -13.81
N PHE A 10 7.89 15.62 -13.35
CA PHE A 10 7.51 15.80 -11.95
C PHE A 10 6.35 14.89 -11.50
N GLN A 11 5.36 14.64 -12.37
CA GLN A 11 4.29 13.68 -12.07
C GLN A 11 4.82 12.24 -11.91
N TRP A 12 5.87 11.86 -12.65
CA TRP A 12 6.55 10.59 -12.44
C TRP A 12 7.29 10.56 -11.09
N VAL A 13 7.93 11.66 -10.70
CA VAL A 13 8.57 11.76 -9.37
C VAL A 13 7.51 11.59 -8.27
N VAL A 14 6.35 12.25 -8.39
CA VAL A 14 5.23 12.05 -7.44
C VAL A 14 4.83 10.58 -7.36
N LEU A 15 4.65 9.91 -8.50
CA LEU A 15 4.30 8.48 -8.52
C LEU A 15 5.38 7.62 -7.84
N ILE A 16 6.65 7.86 -8.14
CA ILE A 16 7.78 7.12 -7.53
C ILE A 16 7.79 7.32 -6.01
N LEU A 17 7.55 8.54 -5.52
CA LEU A 17 7.46 8.81 -4.08
C LEU A 17 6.29 8.06 -3.43
N ILE A 18 5.13 7.95 -4.09
CA ILE A 18 4.01 7.15 -3.58
C ILE A 18 4.40 5.66 -3.50
N PHE A 19 5.07 5.11 -4.52
CA PHE A 19 5.59 3.73 -4.46
C PHE A 19 6.62 3.54 -3.35
N LEU A 20 7.47 4.55 -3.10
CA LEU A 20 8.43 4.52 -1.99
C LEU A 20 7.73 4.45 -0.64
N VAL A 21 6.58 5.14 -0.47
CA VAL A 21 5.75 5.03 0.75
C VAL A 21 5.21 3.61 0.91
N VAL A 22 4.70 2.99 -0.17
CA VAL A 22 4.22 1.59 -0.13
C VAL A 22 5.35 0.64 0.24
N PHE A 23 6.52 0.81 -0.37
CA PHE A 23 7.72 0.02 -0.05
C PHE A 23 8.10 0.19 1.44
N ALA A 24 8.24 1.44 1.91
CA ALA A 24 8.63 1.73 3.28
C ALA A 24 7.61 1.21 4.30
N GLY A 25 6.30 1.36 4.04
CA GLY A 25 5.24 0.81 4.88
C GLY A 25 5.26 -0.71 4.96
N SER A 26 5.49 -1.39 3.83
CA SER A 26 5.67 -2.84 3.80
C SER A 26 6.90 -3.27 4.60
N PHE A 27 8.01 -2.54 4.46
CA PHE A 27 9.26 -2.81 5.19
C PHE A 27 9.07 -2.63 6.70
N VAL A 28 8.40 -1.56 7.13
CA VAL A 28 8.03 -1.32 8.54
C VAL A 28 7.24 -2.50 9.11
N ARG A 29 6.26 -2.99 8.35
CA ARG A 29 5.42 -4.11 8.80
C ARG A 29 6.22 -5.42 8.90
N MET A 30 7.05 -5.74 7.90
CA MET A 30 7.79 -6.99 7.90
C MET A 30 8.94 -7.02 8.92
N SER A 31 9.49 -5.84 9.29
CA SER A 31 10.52 -5.70 10.32
C SER A 31 9.97 -5.64 11.75
N GLY A 32 8.64 -5.65 11.92
CA GLY A 32 7.98 -5.46 13.20
C GLY A 32 8.24 -4.08 13.80
N SER A 33 8.45 -3.06 12.94
CA SER A 33 8.79 -1.69 13.37
C SER A 33 7.58 -0.77 13.49
N GLY A 34 6.35 -1.24 13.21
CA GLY A 34 5.16 -0.41 13.12
C GLY A 34 4.70 0.21 14.45
N MET A 35 5.35 -0.16 15.54
CA MET A 35 5.14 0.42 16.88
C MET A 35 6.38 1.15 17.41
N GLY A 36 7.34 1.47 16.55
CA GLY A 36 8.57 2.16 16.92
C GLY A 36 8.38 3.62 17.35
N CYS A 37 7.29 4.27 16.89
CA CYS A 37 6.94 5.66 17.23
C CYS A 37 5.53 5.72 17.82
N PRO A 38 5.35 5.91 19.13
CA PRO A 38 4.04 5.81 19.81
C PRO A 38 3.09 6.98 19.55
N ASP A 39 3.60 8.12 19.07
CA ASP A 39 2.83 9.32 18.77
C ASP A 39 2.95 9.74 17.29
N TRP A 40 2.14 10.68 16.87
CA TRP A 40 2.09 11.24 15.53
C TRP A 40 1.63 12.70 15.58
N PRO A 41 2.19 13.64 14.80
CA PRO A 41 3.24 13.48 13.76
C PRO A 41 4.67 13.32 14.29
N LYS A 42 4.91 13.64 15.56
CA LYS A 42 6.19 13.47 16.25
C LYS A 42 6.48 12.00 16.57
N CYS A 43 7.69 11.72 17.00
CA CYS A 43 8.12 10.42 17.50
C CYS A 43 8.74 10.61 18.89
N PHE A 44 8.16 10.01 19.91
CA PHE A 44 8.51 10.26 21.32
C PHE A 44 8.50 11.76 21.70
N GLY A 45 7.53 12.52 21.17
CA GLY A 45 7.39 13.95 21.42
C GLY A 45 8.38 14.84 20.67
N GLN A 46 9.30 14.28 19.90
CA GLN A 46 10.38 14.98 19.20
C GLN A 46 10.15 14.92 17.68
N TRP A 47 10.71 15.90 16.95
CA TRP A 47 10.70 15.89 15.47
C TRP A 47 11.75 14.95 14.89
N VAL A 48 12.89 14.80 15.59
CA VAL A 48 13.94 13.81 15.28
C VAL A 48 13.83 12.75 16.37
N PRO A 49 13.69 11.46 16.04
CA PRO A 49 13.49 10.41 17.03
C PRO A 49 14.73 10.22 17.90
N PRO A 50 14.55 9.77 19.16
CA PRO A 50 15.68 9.43 20.02
C PRO A 50 16.48 8.25 19.48
N THR A 51 17.76 8.23 19.81
CA THR A 51 18.70 7.16 19.46
C THR A 51 19.00 6.25 20.66
N GLU A 52 18.82 6.77 21.87
CA GLU A 52 19.11 6.07 23.12
C GLU A 52 17.93 6.16 24.10
N LEU A 53 17.81 5.14 24.95
CA LEU A 53 16.76 5.09 25.99
C LEU A 53 16.90 6.24 27.00
N THR A 54 18.10 6.71 27.24
CA THR A 54 18.44 7.81 28.16
C THR A 54 17.83 9.16 27.76
N GLU A 55 17.48 9.32 26.49
CA GLU A 55 16.80 10.51 25.95
C GLU A 55 15.30 10.54 26.30
N LEU A 56 14.76 9.45 26.86
CA LEU A 56 13.34 9.31 27.19
C LEU A 56 13.10 9.44 28.71
N PRO A 57 11.96 10.06 29.11
CA PRO A 57 11.55 10.05 30.51
C PRO A 57 11.36 8.62 31.05
N ALA A 58 11.67 8.39 32.33
CA ALA A 58 11.52 7.07 32.95
C ALA A 58 10.11 6.47 32.82
N ASN A 59 9.07 7.32 32.84
CA ASN A 59 7.65 6.94 32.73
C ASN A 59 7.09 7.05 31.30
N TYR A 60 7.93 7.06 30.25
CA TYR A 60 7.47 7.26 28.87
C TYR A 60 6.39 6.28 28.43
N ARG A 61 6.46 5.01 28.85
CA ARG A 61 5.46 3.99 28.49
C ARG A 61 4.06 4.33 28.99
N GLU A 62 3.94 4.71 30.26
CA GLU A 62 2.65 5.09 30.85
C GLU A 62 2.08 6.33 30.17
N ALA A 63 2.91 7.33 29.93
CA ALA A 63 2.51 8.57 29.26
C ALA A 63 1.99 8.30 27.83
N TYR A 64 2.62 7.39 27.07
CA TYR A 64 2.17 7.05 25.71
C TYR A 64 0.98 6.11 25.71
N LEU A 65 0.86 5.19 26.68
CA LEU A 65 -0.33 4.38 26.86
C LEU A 65 -1.57 5.24 27.08
N LEU A 66 -1.50 6.25 27.95
CA LEU A 66 -2.61 7.18 28.17
C LEU A 66 -3.00 7.98 26.91
N LYS A 67 -2.01 8.40 26.12
CA LYS A 67 -2.27 9.07 24.83
C LYS A 67 -2.94 8.12 23.84
N ARG A 68 -2.52 6.86 23.78
CA ARG A 68 -3.11 5.82 22.94
C ARG A 68 -4.56 5.57 23.34
N GLN A 69 -4.85 5.37 24.61
CA GLN A 69 -6.21 5.16 25.12
C GLN A 69 -7.16 6.26 24.64
N LYS A 70 -6.77 7.53 24.81
CA LYS A 70 -7.56 8.67 24.33
C LYS A 70 -7.79 8.68 22.81
N LYS A 71 -6.80 8.25 22.00
CA LYS A 71 -6.95 8.13 20.55
C LYS A 71 -7.89 7.00 20.17
N VAL A 72 -7.74 5.83 20.79
CA VAL A 72 -8.60 4.67 20.56
C VAL A 72 -10.05 5.00 20.94
N GLU A 73 -10.29 5.64 22.06
CA GLU A 73 -11.63 6.10 22.46
C GLU A 73 -12.27 7.01 21.41
N LYS A 74 -11.53 8.02 20.93
CA LYS A 74 -12.02 8.92 19.86
C LYS A 74 -12.33 8.16 18.58
N PHE A 75 -11.48 7.21 18.20
CA PHE A 75 -11.70 6.38 17.02
C PHE A 75 -12.90 5.46 17.19
N CYS A 76 -13.05 4.80 18.34
CA CYS A 76 -14.22 3.98 18.65
C CYS A 76 -15.52 4.81 18.64
N ALA A 77 -15.50 6.03 19.18
CA ALA A 77 -16.64 6.95 19.11
C ALA A 77 -16.98 7.33 17.66
N PHE A 78 -15.98 7.55 16.80
CA PHE A 78 -16.19 7.76 15.38
C PHE A 78 -16.84 6.55 14.70
N LEU A 79 -16.32 5.32 14.96
CA LEU A 79 -16.89 4.07 14.42
C LEU A 79 -18.35 3.87 14.84
N GLN A 80 -18.69 4.18 16.10
CA GLN A 80 -20.07 4.13 16.58
C GLN A 80 -20.99 5.09 15.82
N LYS A 81 -20.52 6.33 15.57
CA LYS A 81 -21.29 7.34 14.81
C LYS A 81 -21.61 6.90 13.38
N ILE A 82 -20.75 6.10 12.76
CA ILE A 82 -20.95 5.57 11.40
C ILE A 82 -21.61 4.17 11.38
N GLY A 83 -22.15 3.71 12.51
CA GLY A 83 -22.89 2.44 12.60
C GLY A 83 -22.02 1.19 12.77
N LEU A 84 -20.70 1.32 13.01
CA LEU A 84 -19.78 0.20 13.22
C LEU A 84 -19.55 -0.12 14.71
N GLU A 85 -20.64 -0.22 15.50
CA GLU A 85 -20.58 -0.42 16.93
C GLU A 85 -19.86 -1.71 17.36
N ASN A 86 -20.11 -2.81 16.64
CA ASN A 86 -19.49 -4.10 16.95
C ASN A 86 -17.96 -4.05 16.75
N THR A 87 -17.50 -3.34 15.71
CA THR A 87 -16.08 -3.13 15.46
C THR A 87 -15.45 -2.26 16.54
N ALA A 88 -16.12 -1.19 16.95
CA ALA A 88 -15.68 -0.34 18.05
C ALA A 88 -15.54 -1.12 19.36
N LYS A 89 -16.53 -1.97 19.70
CA LYS A 89 -16.48 -2.82 20.91
C LYS A 89 -15.32 -3.82 20.85
N LYS A 90 -15.07 -4.45 19.69
CA LYS A 90 -13.93 -5.37 19.52
C LYS A 90 -12.60 -4.69 19.77
N ILE A 91 -12.37 -3.52 19.18
CA ILE A 91 -11.12 -2.74 19.38
C ILE A 91 -10.96 -2.32 20.84
N LYS A 92 -12.01 -1.80 21.45
CA LYS A 92 -11.98 -1.30 22.85
C LYS A 92 -11.67 -2.41 23.85
N ASN A 93 -12.15 -3.62 23.60
CA ASN A 93 -12.01 -4.79 24.49
C ASN A 93 -10.78 -5.65 24.16
N ASP A 94 -10.00 -5.33 23.12
CA ASP A 94 -8.79 -6.06 22.78
C ASP A 94 -7.60 -5.58 23.63
N PRO A 95 -7.09 -6.38 24.58
CA PRO A 95 -5.96 -5.99 25.42
C PRO A 95 -4.70 -5.71 24.60
N SER A 96 -4.54 -6.36 23.46
CA SER A 96 -3.36 -6.19 22.61
C SER A 96 -3.22 -4.77 22.06
N VAL A 97 -4.33 -4.02 21.94
CA VAL A 97 -4.35 -2.62 21.51
C VAL A 97 -3.61 -1.71 22.49
N TYR A 98 -3.56 -2.07 23.76
CA TYR A 98 -3.00 -1.26 24.85
C TYR A 98 -1.61 -1.69 25.30
N ILE A 99 -0.93 -2.53 24.53
CA ILE A 99 0.45 -2.93 24.81
C ILE A 99 1.39 -1.88 24.25
N GLU A 100 2.25 -1.30 25.11
CA GLU A 100 3.37 -0.46 24.69
C GLU A 100 4.66 -1.26 24.60
N GLU A 101 5.28 -1.25 23.41
CA GLU A 101 6.57 -1.91 23.20
C GLU A 101 7.69 -1.16 23.92
N ALA A 102 8.75 -1.92 24.28
CA ALA A 102 9.99 -1.31 24.76
C ALA A 102 10.63 -0.49 23.64
N PHE A 103 11.28 0.63 24.04
CA PHE A 103 12.03 1.43 23.09
C PHE A 103 13.08 0.60 22.35
N ASN A 104 13.15 0.77 21.04
CA ASN A 104 14.15 0.16 20.18
C ASN A 104 14.49 1.14 19.06
N ALA A 105 15.69 1.72 19.10
CA ALA A 105 16.13 2.74 18.17
C ALA A 105 15.99 2.32 16.69
N ARG A 106 16.35 1.07 16.34
CA ARG A 106 16.22 0.56 14.95
C ARG A 106 14.76 0.56 14.49
N LYS A 107 13.84 0.05 15.32
CA LYS A 107 12.39 0.07 15.01
C LYS A 107 11.88 1.50 14.88
N THR A 108 12.27 2.37 15.79
CA THR A 108 11.90 3.79 15.83
C THR A 108 12.33 4.51 14.55
N TRP A 109 13.58 4.38 14.15
CA TRP A 109 14.07 5.02 12.93
C TRP A 109 13.49 4.43 11.67
N THR A 110 13.24 3.12 11.63
CA THR A 110 12.58 2.47 10.48
C THR A 110 11.16 3.02 10.27
N GLU A 111 10.38 3.16 11.33
CA GLU A 111 9.05 3.76 11.24
C GLU A 111 9.10 5.25 10.90
N TYR A 112 10.04 5.99 11.48
CA TYR A 112 10.21 7.41 11.20
C TYR A 112 10.55 7.68 9.73
N ILE A 113 11.45 6.89 9.12
CA ILE A 113 11.80 6.99 7.69
C ILE A 113 10.56 6.77 6.82
N ASN A 114 9.69 5.83 7.18
CA ASN A 114 8.42 5.64 6.47
C ASN A 114 7.53 6.90 6.56
N ARG A 115 7.43 7.52 7.74
CA ARG A 115 6.68 8.77 7.92
C ARG A 115 7.28 9.91 7.09
N LEU A 116 8.61 9.99 7.02
CA LEU A 116 9.31 10.99 6.20
C LEU A 116 9.05 10.77 4.70
N ALA A 117 9.02 9.52 4.23
CA ALA A 117 8.63 9.21 2.86
C ALA A 117 7.20 9.67 2.55
N GLY A 118 6.25 9.44 3.47
CA GLY A 118 4.88 9.93 3.36
C GLY A 118 4.79 11.47 3.33
N PHE A 119 5.57 12.15 4.17
CA PHE A 119 5.66 13.61 4.18
C PHE A 119 6.21 14.16 2.85
N LEU A 120 7.26 13.56 2.30
CA LEU A 120 7.83 13.95 1.00
C LEU A 120 6.83 13.73 -0.14
N ALA A 121 6.13 12.58 -0.16
CA ALA A 121 5.11 12.30 -1.16
C ALA A 121 3.95 13.31 -1.09
N GLY A 122 3.44 13.60 0.12
CA GLY A 122 2.38 14.57 0.33
C GLY A 122 2.75 15.99 -0.12
N ASN A 123 3.97 16.44 0.20
CA ASN A 123 4.46 17.75 -0.27
C ASN A 123 4.67 17.79 -1.79
N ALA A 124 5.17 16.71 -2.41
CA ALA A 124 5.29 16.65 -3.86
C ALA A 124 3.92 16.70 -4.55
N MET A 125 2.89 16.06 -3.97
CA MET A 125 1.52 16.16 -4.46
C MET A 125 0.94 17.58 -4.30
N LEU A 126 1.21 18.25 -3.18
CA LEU A 126 0.82 19.64 -2.95
C LEU A 126 1.47 20.59 -3.97
N LEU A 127 2.76 20.41 -4.22
CA LEU A 127 3.48 21.17 -5.25
C LEU A 127 2.92 20.89 -6.66
N SER A 128 2.57 19.63 -6.97
CA SER A 128 1.89 19.26 -8.21
C SER A 128 0.56 20.01 -8.37
N PHE A 129 -0.25 20.04 -7.32
CA PHE A 129 -1.52 20.75 -7.31
C PHE A 129 -1.36 22.26 -7.51
N ALA A 130 -0.43 22.88 -6.78
CA ALA A 130 -0.10 24.30 -6.95
C ALA A 130 0.38 24.63 -8.37
N TRP A 131 1.20 23.75 -8.94
CA TRP A 131 1.69 23.90 -10.32
C TRP A 131 0.53 23.84 -11.34
N LEU A 132 -0.39 22.89 -11.18
CA LEU A 132 -1.60 22.80 -12.02
C LEU A 132 -2.47 24.03 -11.91
N LEU A 133 -2.72 24.54 -10.71
CA LEU A 133 -3.52 25.74 -10.49
C LEU A 133 -2.87 26.99 -11.13
N ARG A 134 -1.55 27.09 -11.10
CA ARG A 134 -0.84 28.27 -11.58
C ARG A 134 -0.74 28.33 -13.11
N TYR A 135 -0.52 27.16 -13.78
CA TYR A 135 -0.12 27.15 -15.18
C TYR A 135 -1.09 26.47 -16.14
N TYR A 136 -1.87 25.48 -15.69
CA TYR A 136 -2.69 24.68 -16.63
C TYR A 136 -4.18 24.85 -16.45
N ARG A 137 -4.67 25.01 -15.23
CA ARG A 137 -6.07 25.28 -14.83
C ARG A 137 -7.12 24.41 -15.52
N LYS A 138 -6.75 23.26 -16.10
CA LYS A 138 -7.71 22.32 -16.70
C LYS A 138 -8.55 21.69 -15.60
N ARG A 139 -9.85 22.00 -15.55
CA ARG A 139 -10.77 21.63 -14.47
C ARG A 139 -10.66 20.16 -14.07
N LYS A 140 -10.65 19.22 -15.05
CA LYS A 140 -10.53 17.77 -14.80
C LYS A 140 -9.23 17.43 -14.03
N TRP A 141 -8.09 17.98 -14.44
CA TRP A 141 -6.81 17.67 -13.81
C TRP A 141 -6.67 18.29 -12.41
N VAL A 142 -7.21 19.50 -12.24
CA VAL A 142 -7.26 20.17 -10.94
C VAL A 142 -8.12 19.38 -9.96
N ILE A 143 -9.31 18.92 -10.36
CA ILE A 143 -10.20 18.11 -9.52
C ILE A 143 -9.52 16.78 -9.15
N LEU A 144 -8.92 16.07 -10.11
CA LEU A 144 -8.25 14.79 -9.85
C LEU A 144 -7.08 14.96 -8.88
N THR A 145 -6.26 16.00 -9.06
CA THR A 145 -5.11 16.23 -8.17
C THR A 145 -5.55 16.70 -6.78
N ALA A 146 -6.61 17.53 -6.71
CA ALA A 146 -7.20 17.92 -5.43
C ALA A 146 -7.77 16.71 -4.68
N LEU A 147 -8.54 15.85 -5.37
CA LEU A 147 -9.05 14.61 -4.79
C LEU A 147 -7.91 13.73 -4.28
N ASN A 148 -6.86 13.56 -5.09
CA ASN A 148 -5.71 12.74 -4.71
C ASN A 148 -4.97 13.30 -3.50
N LEU A 149 -4.85 14.62 -3.40
CA LEU A 149 -4.25 15.30 -2.24
C LEU A 149 -5.11 15.12 -0.97
N VAL A 150 -6.43 15.22 -1.08
CA VAL A 150 -7.35 14.94 0.04
C VAL A 150 -7.23 13.50 0.49
N LEU A 151 -7.21 12.54 -0.45
CA LEU A 151 -7.01 11.12 -0.12
C LEU A 151 -5.67 10.87 0.55
N MET A 152 -4.59 11.54 0.12
CA MET A 152 -3.29 11.47 0.80
C MET A 152 -3.36 11.99 2.24
N GLY A 153 -4.12 13.05 2.49
CA GLY A 153 -4.37 13.55 3.85
C GLY A 153 -5.15 12.54 4.71
N ILE A 154 -6.19 11.91 4.13
CA ILE A 154 -6.96 10.84 4.78
C ILE A 154 -6.04 9.63 5.06
N GLU A 155 -5.19 9.26 4.12
CA GLU A 155 -4.21 8.17 4.25
C GLU A 155 -3.23 8.42 5.40
N ALA A 156 -2.70 9.64 5.50
CA ALA A 156 -1.81 10.03 6.60
C ALA A 156 -2.52 10.00 7.96
N TRP A 157 -3.76 10.50 8.03
CA TRP A 157 -4.59 10.41 9.22
C TRP A 157 -4.88 8.95 9.60
N PHE A 158 -5.27 8.13 8.60
CA PHE A 158 -5.59 6.72 8.83
C PHE A 158 -4.34 5.92 9.26
N GLY A 159 -3.16 6.24 8.74
CA GLY A 159 -1.89 5.71 9.24
C GLY A 159 -1.67 5.97 10.72
N SER A 160 -2.10 7.14 11.23
CA SER A 160 -2.06 7.42 12.69
C SER A 160 -3.01 6.54 13.49
N ILE A 161 -4.13 6.09 12.88
CA ILE A 161 -5.07 5.15 13.49
C ILE A 161 -4.49 3.74 13.51
N VAL A 162 -3.83 3.30 12.43
CA VAL A 162 -3.13 2.02 12.37
C VAL A 162 -2.14 1.88 13.53
N VAL A 163 -1.35 2.91 13.80
CA VAL A 163 -0.42 2.92 14.96
C VAL A 163 -1.19 2.96 16.28
N ALA A 164 -2.23 3.80 16.41
CA ALA A 164 -3.01 3.93 17.65
C ALA A 164 -3.73 2.64 18.04
N THR A 165 -4.19 1.86 17.05
CA THR A 165 -4.88 0.57 17.26
C THR A 165 -3.91 -0.61 17.41
N ASN A 166 -2.62 -0.37 17.54
CA ASN A 166 -1.59 -1.40 17.62
C ASN A 166 -1.67 -2.40 16.44
N LEU A 167 -1.73 -1.85 15.22
CA LEU A 167 -1.68 -2.61 13.97
C LEU A 167 -2.83 -3.64 13.83
N VAL A 168 -4.04 -3.27 14.25
CA VAL A 168 -5.21 -4.14 14.00
C VAL A 168 -5.31 -4.45 12.49
N PRO A 169 -5.35 -5.73 12.09
CA PRO A 169 -5.11 -6.16 10.71
C PRO A 169 -6.01 -5.50 9.65
N TRP A 170 -7.31 -5.40 9.88
CA TRP A 170 -8.21 -4.78 8.91
C TRP A 170 -7.93 -3.28 8.67
N THR A 171 -7.36 -2.56 9.67
CA THR A 171 -6.95 -1.15 9.49
C THR A 171 -5.81 -1.04 8.51
N ILE A 172 -4.87 -2.00 8.54
CA ILE A 172 -3.75 -2.06 7.61
C ILE A 172 -4.24 -2.39 6.19
N THR A 173 -5.21 -3.30 6.08
CA THR A 173 -5.82 -3.66 4.79
C THR A 173 -6.49 -2.44 4.13
N ILE A 174 -7.28 -1.67 4.88
CA ILE A 174 -7.91 -0.43 4.37
C ILE A 174 -6.84 0.59 3.97
N HIS A 175 -5.80 0.79 4.79
CA HIS A 175 -4.68 1.69 4.50
C HIS A 175 -3.99 1.31 3.18
N LEU A 176 -3.72 0.01 2.95
CA LEU A 176 -3.18 -0.45 1.67
C LEU A 176 -4.11 -0.11 0.49
N PHE A 177 -5.42 -0.38 0.61
CA PHE A 177 -6.34 -0.11 -0.49
C PHE A 177 -6.53 1.38 -0.79
N LEU A 178 -6.48 2.25 0.22
CA LEU A 178 -6.44 3.70 0.01
C LEU A 178 -5.18 4.12 -0.77
N ALA A 179 -4.01 3.55 -0.44
CA ALA A 179 -2.78 3.80 -1.19
C ALA A 179 -2.91 3.35 -2.66
N LEU A 180 -3.55 2.21 -2.94
CA LEU A 180 -3.80 1.75 -4.32
C LEU A 180 -4.74 2.69 -5.09
N VAL A 181 -5.74 3.27 -4.44
CA VAL A 181 -6.62 4.29 -5.05
C VAL A 181 -5.82 5.55 -5.40
N ILE A 182 -4.96 6.03 -4.50
CA ILE A 182 -4.06 7.17 -4.73
C ILE A 182 -3.15 6.92 -5.93
N ILE A 183 -2.53 5.73 -6.02
CA ILE A 183 -1.72 5.30 -7.17
C ILE A 183 -2.58 5.32 -8.45
N GLY A 184 -3.78 4.75 -8.41
CA GLY A 184 -4.69 4.69 -9.55
C GLY A 184 -5.05 6.08 -10.10
N ILE A 185 -5.36 7.04 -9.23
CA ILE A 185 -5.64 8.43 -9.62
C ILE A 185 -4.38 9.10 -10.21
N GLN A 186 -3.22 8.88 -9.61
CA GLN A 186 -1.94 9.43 -10.11
C GLN A 186 -1.59 8.86 -11.49
N LEU A 187 -1.78 7.56 -11.71
CA LEU A 187 -1.61 6.90 -13.00
C LEU A 187 -2.59 7.43 -14.04
N TYR A 188 -3.85 7.65 -13.66
CA TYR A 188 -4.86 8.20 -14.55
C TYR A 188 -4.52 9.65 -14.94
N LEU A 189 -3.99 10.47 -14.03
CA LEU A 189 -3.49 11.80 -14.34
C LEU A 189 -2.33 11.72 -15.34
N LEU A 190 -1.33 10.89 -15.06
CA LEU A 190 -0.17 10.66 -15.95
C LEU A 190 -0.60 10.19 -17.34
N HIS A 191 -1.59 9.29 -17.39
CA HIS A 191 -2.18 8.81 -18.63
C HIS A 191 -2.79 9.96 -19.45
N ASN A 192 -3.57 10.84 -18.82
CA ASN A 192 -4.27 11.93 -19.51
C ASN A 192 -3.36 13.10 -19.94
N ILE A 193 -2.22 13.29 -19.29
CA ILE A 193 -1.26 14.35 -19.64
C ILE A 193 -0.18 13.85 -20.61
N SER A 194 -0.06 12.54 -20.82
CA SER A 194 0.90 11.94 -21.76
C SER A 194 0.52 12.28 -23.19
N THR A 195 1.49 12.73 -23.96
CA THR A 195 1.34 13.00 -25.41
C THR A 195 1.83 11.86 -26.28
N LYS A 196 2.35 10.78 -25.67
CA LYS A 196 2.86 9.63 -26.43
C LYS A 196 1.72 8.83 -27.04
N GLU A 197 1.75 8.64 -28.34
CA GLU A 197 0.91 7.68 -29.04
C GLU A 197 1.17 6.26 -28.51
N ARG A 198 0.10 5.52 -28.34
CA ARG A 198 0.13 4.14 -27.82
C ARG A 198 -0.12 3.19 -28.96
N GLN A 199 0.97 2.62 -29.46
CA GLN A 199 0.91 1.67 -30.56
C GLN A 199 0.46 0.28 -30.07
N GLY A 200 -0.27 -0.42 -30.93
CA GLY A 200 -0.63 -1.82 -30.73
C GLY A 200 -1.69 -2.09 -29.66
N VAL A 201 -2.42 -1.07 -29.18
CA VAL A 201 -3.50 -1.28 -28.20
C VAL A 201 -4.65 -2.05 -28.86
N PRO A 202 -4.99 -3.27 -28.40
CA PRO A 202 -6.07 -4.02 -28.98
C PRO A 202 -7.42 -3.36 -28.72
N GLN A 203 -8.21 -3.14 -29.78
CA GLN A 203 -9.52 -2.49 -29.69
C GLN A 203 -10.71 -3.47 -29.64
N ASN A 204 -10.44 -4.78 -29.71
CA ASN A 204 -11.49 -5.79 -29.73
C ASN A 204 -12.13 -5.99 -28.34
N ALA A 205 -13.39 -6.44 -28.34
CA ALA A 205 -14.15 -6.68 -27.12
C ALA A 205 -13.49 -7.71 -26.18
N ALA A 206 -12.87 -8.75 -26.75
CA ALA A 206 -12.20 -9.79 -25.97
C ALA A 206 -11.07 -9.22 -25.10
N PHE A 207 -10.20 -8.36 -25.67
CA PHE A 207 -9.16 -7.69 -24.89
C PHE A 207 -9.75 -6.80 -23.80
N LYS A 208 -10.78 -6.02 -24.13
CA LYS A 208 -11.44 -5.12 -23.16
C LYS A 208 -12.02 -5.91 -21.98
N TRP A 209 -12.68 -7.02 -22.21
CA TRP A 209 -13.23 -7.89 -21.18
C TRP A 209 -12.15 -8.60 -20.36
N LEU A 210 -11.18 -9.24 -21.03
CA LEU A 210 -10.09 -9.95 -20.37
C LEU A 210 -9.25 -9.01 -19.48
N SER A 211 -8.94 -7.81 -19.96
CA SER A 211 -8.17 -6.85 -19.17
C SER A 211 -8.92 -6.38 -17.92
N TRP A 212 -10.26 -6.25 -17.97
CA TRP A 212 -11.07 -6.01 -16.77
C TRP A 212 -11.06 -7.22 -15.83
N LEU A 213 -11.27 -8.40 -16.36
CA LEU A 213 -11.29 -9.63 -15.58
C LEU A 213 -9.97 -9.83 -14.84
N ILE A 214 -8.84 -9.72 -15.54
CA ILE A 214 -7.51 -9.87 -14.94
C ILE A 214 -7.26 -8.79 -13.88
N LEU A 215 -7.65 -7.54 -14.13
CA LEU A 215 -7.53 -6.44 -13.16
C LEU A 215 -8.30 -6.76 -11.86
N LEU A 216 -9.56 -7.17 -11.98
CA LEU A 216 -10.42 -7.49 -10.83
C LEU A 216 -9.90 -8.71 -10.05
N ILE A 217 -9.49 -9.76 -10.76
CA ILE A 217 -8.91 -10.96 -10.15
C ILE A 217 -7.59 -10.62 -9.44
N THR A 218 -6.73 -9.80 -10.05
CA THR A 218 -5.46 -9.36 -9.43
C THR A 218 -5.73 -8.52 -8.18
N PHE A 219 -6.72 -7.62 -8.22
CA PHE A 219 -7.13 -6.85 -7.05
C PHE A 219 -7.63 -7.76 -5.92
N TYR A 220 -8.46 -8.76 -6.25
CA TYR A 220 -8.93 -9.75 -5.27
C TYR A 220 -7.79 -10.63 -4.74
N GLN A 221 -6.82 -10.98 -5.59
CA GLN A 221 -5.62 -11.72 -5.19
C GLN A 221 -4.78 -10.92 -4.16
N MET A 222 -4.68 -9.60 -4.32
CA MET A 222 -4.04 -8.74 -3.32
C MET A 222 -4.81 -8.75 -1.99
N PHE A 223 -6.14 -8.73 -2.04
CA PHE A 223 -6.97 -8.89 -0.83
C PHE A 223 -6.69 -10.22 -0.14
N LEU A 224 -6.65 -11.34 -0.87
CA LEU A 224 -6.29 -12.65 -0.30
C LEU A 224 -4.89 -12.63 0.34
N GLY A 225 -3.93 -11.92 -0.27
CA GLY A 225 -2.59 -11.72 0.30
C GLY A 225 -2.62 -10.97 1.64
N THR A 226 -3.54 -10.01 1.82
CA THR A 226 -3.70 -9.35 3.14
C THR A 226 -4.23 -10.30 4.19
N GLN A 227 -5.08 -11.27 3.83
CA GLN A 227 -5.59 -12.30 4.76
C GLN A 227 -4.48 -13.27 5.20
N VAL A 228 -3.59 -13.66 4.28
CA VAL A 228 -2.39 -14.44 4.63
C VAL A 228 -1.52 -13.66 5.63
N ARG A 229 -1.30 -12.37 5.36
CA ARG A 229 -0.52 -11.54 6.28
C ARG A 229 -1.19 -11.35 7.64
N GLU A 230 -2.51 -11.26 7.69
CA GLU A 230 -3.27 -11.23 8.94
C GLU A 230 -3.08 -12.51 9.75
N ALA A 231 -3.10 -13.67 9.09
CA ALA A 231 -2.83 -14.95 9.72
C ALA A 231 -1.39 -15.00 10.29
N ILE A 232 -0.39 -14.51 9.55
CA ILE A 232 0.99 -14.40 10.04
C ILE A 232 1.06 -13.50 11.30
N ASP A 233 0.40 -12.35 11.31
CA ASP A 233 0.41 -11.46 12.47
C ASP A 233 -0.22 -12.14 13.72
N ALA A 234 -1.23 -12.99 13.51
CA ALA A 234 -1.81 -13.80 14.60
C ALA A 234 -0.83 -14.85 15.12
N LEU A 235 -0.10 -15.55 14.24
CA LEU A 235 0.93 -16.53 14.61
C LEU A 235 2.08 -15.87 15.37
N VAL A 236 2.54 -14.70 14.94
CA VAL A 236 3.57 -13.92 15.65
C VAL A 236 3.13 -13.58 17.08
N LYS A 237 1.87 -13.15 17.27
CA LYS A 237 1.31 -12.88 18.61
C LYS A 237 1.23 -14.14 19.49
N GLN A 238 1.10 -15.32 18.89
CA GLN A 238 1.11 -16.61 19.58
C GLN A 238 2.53 -17.13 19.86
N GLY A 239 3.57 -16.45 19.38
CA GLY A 239 4.98 -16.80 19.62
C GLY A 239 5.59 -17.76 18.60
N PHE A 240 4.88 -18.09 17.51
CA PHE A 240 5.44 -18.94 16.45
C PHE A 240 6.60 -18.25 15.70
N THR A 241 7.63 -19.03 15.40
CA THR A 241 8.78 -18.61 14.61
C THR A 241 8.49 -18.65 13.11
N ARG A 242 9.30 -17.99 12.28
CA ARG A 242 9.12 -17.96 10.81
C ARG A 242 9.12 -19.35 10.18
N ALA A 243 9.94 -20.27 10.67
CA ALA A 243 9.99 -21.64 10.16
C ALA A 243 8.69 -22.41 10.34
N GLU A 244 7.92 -22.05 11.36
CA GLU A 244 6.64 -22.70 11.69
C GLU A 244 5.44 -22.09 10.97
N TRP A 245 5.55 -20.84 10.45
CA TRP A 245 4.40 -20.12 9.90
C TRP A 245 3.70 -20.87 8.77
N ILE A 246 4.45 -21.43 7.80
CA ILE A 246 3.86 -22.08 6.62
C ILE A 246 2.94 -23.22 7.01
N GLU A 247 3.33 -24.03 7.99
CA GLU A 247 2.54 -25.18 8.46
C GLU A 247 1.27 -24.72 9.19
N GLN A 248 1.32 -23.56 9.86
CA GLN A 248 0.23 -23.05 10.70
C GLN A 248 -0.73 -22.10 9.96
N LEU A 249 -0.39 -21.60 8.76
CA LEU A 249 -1.20 -20.61 8.05
C LEU A 249 -2.58 -21.07 7.59
N GLY A 250 -2.77 -22.38 7.37
CA GLY A 250 -4.05 -22.97 7.02
C GLY A 250 -4.68 -22.43 5.73
N MET A 251 -6.01 -22.38 5.70
CA MET A 251 -6.81 -22.07 4.50
C MET A 251 -6.49 -20.73 3.81
N PRO A 252 -6.23 -19.60 4.49
CA PRO A 252 -5.91 -18.34 3.81
C PRO A 252 -4.72 -18.46 2.88
N PHE A 253 -3.67 -19.17 3.27
CA PHE A 253 -2.48 -19.40 2.46
C PHE A 253 -2.80 -20.29 1.24
N PHE A 254 -3.52 -21.39 1.44
CA PHE A 254 -3.87 -22.30 0.35
C PHE A 254 -4.76 -21.63 -0.69
N ILE A 255 -5.76 -20.84 -0.26
CA ILE A 255 -6.64 -20.09 -1.16
C ILE A 255 -5.82 -19.08 -1.96
N HIS A 256 -5.00 -18.25 -1.31
CA HIS A 256 -4.16 -17.26 -1.97
C HIS A 256 -3.22 -17.93 -2.99
N ARG A 257 -2.52 -18.99 -2.60
CA ARG A 257 -1.62 -19.74 -3.50
C ARG A 257 -2.35 -20.35 -4.69
N SER A 258 -3.49 -21.00 -4.45
CA SER A 258 -4.24 -21.65 -5.52
C SER A 258 -4.88 -20.64 -6.48
N PHE A 259 -5.37 -19.53 -5.96
CA PHE A 259 -5.99 -18.49 -6.75
C PHE A 259 -4.99 -17.77 -7.68
N SER A 260 -3.71 -17.75 -7.33
CA SER A 260 -2.65 -17.17 -8.18
C SER A 260 -2.52 -17.87 -9.56
N TRP A 261 -2.87 -19.16 -9.64
CA TRP A 261 -2.91 -19.90 -10.91
C TRP A 261 -3.90 -19.29 -11.91
N LEU A 262 -5.01 -18.74 -11.43
CA LEU A 262 -5.99 -18.10 -12.31
C LEU A 262 -5.41 -16.83 -12.96
N VAL A 263 -4.70 -16.02 -12.18
CA VAL A 263 -3.99 -14.83 -12.71
C VAL A 263 -2.93 -15.27 -13.73
N LEU A 264 -2.15 -16.30 -13.41
CA LEU A 264 -1.11 -16.83 -14.29
C LEU A 264 -1.69 -17.32 -15.63
N ILE A 265 -2.73 -18.13 -15.59
CA ILE A 265 -3.36 -18.71 -16.81
C ILE A 265 -3.90 -17.58 -17.70
N LEU A 266 -4.66 -16.64 -17.11
CA LEU A 266 -5.28 -15.57 -17.87
C LEU A 266 -4.24 -14.62 -18.49
N LEU A 267 -3.21 -14.24 -17.73
CA LEU A 267 -2.19 -13.32 -18.23
C LEU A 267 -1.24 -14.03 -19.23
N THR A 268 -0.96 -15.32 -19.05
CA THR A 268 -0.22 -16.13 -20.03
C THR A 268 -0.99 -16.24 -21.35
N TYR A 269 -2.30 -16.48 -21.30
CA TYR A 269 -3.14 -16.47 -22.49
C TYR A 269 -3.09 -15.10 -23.20
N LEU A 270 -3.19 -14.00 -22.43
CA LEU A 270 -3.11 -12.65 -22.97
C LEU A 270 -1.72 -12.38 -23.60
N PHE A 271 -0.65 -12.84 -22.96
CA PHE A 271 0.72 -12.72 -23.46
C PHE A 271 0.93 -13.51 -24.74
N TRP A 272 0.46 -14.75 -24.79
CA TRP A 272 0.53 -15.59 -26.01
C TRP A 272 -0.21 -14.91 -27.18
N LYS A 273 -1.43 -14.44 -26.94
CA LYS A 273 -2.22 -13.70 -27.93
C LYS A 273 -1.52 -12.43 -28.40
N ASN A 274 -0.90 -11.72 -27.47
CA ASN A 274 -0.14 -10.50 -27.75
C ASN A 274 1.07 -10.76 -28.66
N ARG A 275 1.77 -11.85 -28.45
CA ARG A 275 2.94 -12.24 -29.27
C ARG A 275 2.53 -12.57 -30.70
N LYS A 276 1.35 -13.10 -30.88
CA LYS A 276 0.82 -13.51 -32.18
C LYS A 276 0.19 -12.33 -32.95
N ASP A 277 -0.66 -11.54 -32.29
CA ASP A 277 -1.60 -10.65 -32.97
C ASP A 277 -1.40 -9.15 -32.69
N TRP A 278 -1.04 -8.77 -31.45
CA TRP A 278 -1.23 -7.37 -31.02
C TRP A 278 0.07 -6.57 -30.85
N HIS A 279 1.12 -7.16 -30.33
CA HIS A 279 2.43 -6.53 -30.09
C HIS A 279 2.38 -5.31 -29.13
N TYR A 280 1.40 -5.29 -28.23
CA TYR A 280 1.22 -4.23 -27.23
C TYR A 280 2.17 -4.42 -26.05
N SER A 281 3.10 -3.48 -25.88
CA SER A 281 4.24 -3.61 -24.95
C SER A 281 3.85 -3.79 -23.49
N ARG A 282 2.73 -3.20 -23.03
CA ARG A 282 2.31 -3.31 -21.62
C ARG A 282 1.89 -4.72 -21.23
N ILE A 283 1.39 -5.53 -22.14
CA ILE A 283 1.10 -6.94 -21.85
C ILE A 283 2.39 -7.69 -21.54
N ASN A 284 3.48 -7.41 -22.27
CA ASN A 284 4.77 -8.02 -21.99
C ASN A 284 5.29 -7.58 -20.60
N VAL A 285 5.18 -6.28 -20.27
CA VAL A 285 5.57 -5.78 -18.96
C VAL A 285 4.75 -6.45 -17.84
N ALA A 286 3.42 -6.54 -17.99
CA ALA A 286 2.55 -7.21 -17.02
C ALA A 286 2.95 -8.67 -16.81
N PHE A 287 3.27 -9.39 -17.89
CA PHE A 287 3.68 -10.79 -17.81
C PHE A 287 5.01 -10.97 -17.07
N TYR A 288 6.03 -10.15 -17.36
CA TYR A 288 7.31 -10.24 -16.65
C TYR A 288 7.22 -9.81 -15.18
N VAL A 289 6.37 -8.82 -14.87
CA VAL A 289 6.11 -8.43 -13.47
C VAL A 289 5.39 -9.56 -12.74
N LEU A 290 4.42 -10.24 -13.38
CA LEU A 290 3.78 -11.43 -12.81
C LEU A 290 4.80 -12.55 -12.57
N ALA A 291 5.74 -12.77 -13.49
CA ALA A 291 6.79 -13.77 -13.30
C ALA A 291 7.66 -13.46 -12.06
N ALA A 292 8.03 -12.19 -11.86
CA ALA A 292 8.75 -11.75 -10.66
C ALA A 292 7.90 -11.92 -9.39
N GLU A 293 6.60 -11.62 -9.47
CA GLU A 293 5.64 -11.80 -8.38
C GLU A 293 5.51 -13.27 -7.96
N LEU A 294 5.37 -14.17 -8.94
CA LEU A 294 5.32 -15.62 -8.69
C LEU A 294 6.63 -16.14 -8.13
N PHE A 295 7.77 -15.67 -8.63
CA PHE A 295 9.08 -16.06 -8.11
C PHE A 295 9.21 -15.67 -6.64
N THR A 296 8.83 -14.44 -6.27
CA THR A 296 8.84 -14.02 -4.87
C THR A 296 7.82 -14.81 -4.04
N GLY A 297 6.64 -15.14 -4.58
CA GLY A 297 5.64 -15.99 -3.93
C GLY A 297 6.17 -17.41 -3.63
N VAL A 298 6.88 -18.01 -4.58
CA VAL A 298 7.56 -19.30 -4.39
C VAL A 298 8.66 -19.18 -3.32
N ALA A 299 9.48 -18.15 -3.38
CA ALA A 299 10.51 -17.90 -2.37
C ALA A 299 9.91 -17.74 -0.96
N LEU A 300 8.75 -17.06 -0.83
CA LEU A 300 8.03 -16.97 0.44
C LEU A 300 7.55 -18.33 0.94
N ALA A 301 7.06 -19.18 0.05
CA ALA A 301 6.52 -20.49 0.43
C ALA A 301 7.59 -21.52 0.84
N TYR A 302 8.83 -21.38 0.37
CA TYR A 302 9.86 -22.40 0.55
C TYR A 302 11.13 -21.93 1.28
N ALA A 303 11.23 -20.65 1.63
CA ALA A 303 12.40 -20.06 2.32
C ALA A 303 12.01 -19.34 3.62
N ASP A 304 11.05 -19.86 4.38
CA ASP A 304 10.62 -19.34 5.69
C ASP A 304 10.22 -17.85 5.68
N MET A 305 9.56 -17.42 4.60
CA MET A 305 9.03 -16.07 4.43
C MET A 305 10.04 -14.94 4.72
N PRO A 306 11.15 -14.80 3.97
CA PRO A 306 12.14 -13.76 4.22
C PRO A 306 11.52 -12.36 4.16
N GLY A 307 11.87 -11.50 5.11
CA GLY A 307 11.20 -10.20 5.25
C GLY A 307 11.32 -9.30 4.02
N LEU A 308 12.50 -9.18 3.41
CA LEU A 308 12.69 -8.38 2.19
C LEU A 308 11.89 -8.94 1.00
N VAL A 309 11.74 -10.27 0.92
CA VAL A 309 10.94 -10.91 -0.12
C VAL A 309 9.45 -10.61 0.08
N GLN A 310 8.95 -10.52 1.32
CA GLN A 310 7.58 -10.08 1.60
C GLN A 310 7.34 -8.65 1.09
N THR A 311 8.30 -7.75 1.31
CA THR A 311 8.24 -6.37 0.80
C THR A 311 8.28 -6.33 -0.72
N ALA A 312 9.18 -7.07 -1.35
CA ALA A 312 9.30 -7.14 -2.81
C ALA A 312 8.02 -7.71 -3.44
N HIS A 313 7.43 -8.75 -2.86
CA HIS A 313 6.18 -9.36 -3.31
C HIS A 313 5.03 -8.34 -3.33
N LEU A 314 4.82 -7.56 -2.26
CA LEU A 314 3.80 -6.51 -2.25
C LEU A 314 4.08 -5.41 -3.29
N VAL A 315 5.34 -5.02 -3.48
CA VAL A 315 5.71 -3.99 -4.46
C VAL A 315 5.46 -4.49 -5.89
N PHE A 316 5.83 -5.74 -6.22
CA PHE A 316 5.54 -6.32 -7.53
C PHE A 316 4.03 -6.46 -7.78
N ALA A 317 3.24 -6.87 -6.78
CA ALA A 317 1.78 -6.90 -6.87
C ALA A 317 1.21 -5.50 -7.18
N THR A 318 1.73 -4.46 -6.51
CA THR A 318 1.33 -3.06 -6.74
C THR A 318 1.72 -2.57 -8.13
N ILE A 319 2.91 -2.94 -8.63
CA ILE A 319 3.36 -2.64 -10.01
C ILE A 319 2.49 -3.39 -11.02
N LEU A 320 2.20 -4.67 -10.80
CA LEU A 320 1.33 -5.45 -11.69
C LEU A 320 -0.05 -4.80 -11.81
N LEU A 321 -0.69 -4.48 -10.69
CA LEU A 321 -1.98 -3.79 -10.67
C LEU A 321 -1.91 -2.45 -11.42
N SER A 322 -0.82 -1.70 -11.25
CA SER A 322 -0.60 -0.41 -11.92
C SER A 322 -0.48 -0.55 -13.43
N VAL A 323 0.22 -1.56 -13.92
CA VAL A 323 0.34 -1.86 -15.36
C VAL A 323 -1.01 -2.28 -15.93
N LEU A 324 -1.77 -3.11 -15.23
CA LEU A 324 -3.12 -3.53 -15.63
C LEU A 324 -4.09 -2.34 -15.68
N LEU A 325 -4.03 -1.41 -14.72
CA LEU A 325 -4.79 -0.16 -14.75
C LEU A 325 -4.43 0.69 -15.98
N LEU A 326 -3.15 0.84 -16.28
CA LEU A 326 -2.70 1.56 -17.47
C LEU A 326 -3.18 0.89 -18.77
N MET A 327 -3.20 -0.45 -18.84
CA MET A 327 -3.79 -1.17 -19.98
C MET A 327 -5.28 -0.86 -20.13
N ARG A 328 -6.01 -0.73 -19.01
CA ARG A 328 -7.43 -0.34 -19.04
C ARG A 328 -7.63 1.09 -19.52
N PHE A 329 -6.79 2.03 -19.06
CA PHE A 329 -6.87 3.42 -19.51
C PHE A 329 -6.57 3.55 -21.00
N ASP A 330 -5.58 2.79 -21.51
CA ASP A 330 -5.23 2.78 -22.94
C ASP A 330 -6.37 2.19 -23.81
N ALA A 331 -7.07 1.17 -23.32
CA ALA A 331 -8.17 0.53 -24.04
C ALA A 331 -9.47 1.37 -24.09
N GLN A 332 -9.54 2.46 -23.31
CA GLN A 332 -10.66 3.41 -23.27
C GLN A 332 -10.36 4.72 -24.03
N ALA A 333 -9.10 4.97 -24.38
CA ALA A 333 -8.67 6.16 -25.11
C ALA A 333 -8.84 5.98 -26.60
#